data_0a2cdae066dfec21105cb2697def9942
#
_entry.id   0a2cdae066dfec21105cb2697def9942
#
_cell.length_a   1.000
_cell.length_b   1.000
_cell.length_c   1.000
_cell.angle_alpha   90.00
_cell.angle_beta   90.00
_cell.angle_gamma   90.00
#
_symmetry.space_group_name_H-M   'P 1'
#
loop_
_entity.id
_entity.type
_entity.pdbx_description
1 polymer ?
#
loop_
_entity_poly.entity_id
_entity_poly.type
_entity_poly.pdbx_seq_one_letter_code
_entity_poly.pdbx_strand_id
1 'polypeptide(L)'
;MNFVVFESGSRAGLSAELFFEEHVSATGAQHQLFLSDLDEDFQHIESRHPQVHLIHDSQAFNMLEAGEAVIFPADELTRQSNPVATKVASEQSFSRIMPFYYNKKQMNEFLAPLTTGCSIRVPETFSFSNVCIKPNSMSAGSRNIQFLADACVMQKIDIDHEYVVDVLRYDDEKMYIFPREVTLKNGYDRFIKLLPLDGELAGNVSEFVKAVCPKNDGVFSNIFHLQLCQDKSGQYYYIEFSKRISGTSCVNIVSGMSPFALIDGVDQQLNTRLIDGRWRRFEDFMLLMK
;
A
#
# COMPACT_ATOMS: atom_id res chain seq x y z
N MET A 1 -6.34 -1.51 21.48
CA MET A 1 -6.36 -0.32 20.58
C MET A 1 -7.55 -0.46 19.65
N ASN A 2 -8.18 0.66 19.26
CA ASN A 2 -9.27 0.66 18.29
C ASN A 2 -8.73 1.16 16.95
N PHE A 3 -9.01 0.42 15.89
CA PHE A 3 -8.62 0.76 14.52
C PHE A 3 -9.86 1.06 13.68
N VAL A 4 -9.80 2.11 12.88
CA VAL A 4 -10.81 2.41 11.87
C VAL A 4 -10.24 2.14 10.48
N VAL A 5 -11.00 1.43 9.65
CA VAL A 5 -10.73 1.21 8.23
C VAL A 5 -11.87 1.85 7.44
N PHE A 6 -11.52 2.87 6.65
CA PHE A 6 -12.45 3.46 5.68
C PHE A 6 -12.45 2.68 4.37
N GLU A 7 -13.53 2.82 3.58
CA GLU A 7 -13.72 2.06 2.34
C GLU A 7 -13.51 0.55 2.58
N SER A 8 -14.14 0.05 3.64
CA SER A 8 -13.95 -1.33 4.11
C SER A 8 -14.28 -2.38 3.04
N GLY A 9 -15.19 -2.08 2.14
CA GLY A 9 -15.49 -2.89 0.95
C GLY A 9 -14.40 -2.85 -0.14
N SER A 10 -13.40 -1.98 -0.01
CA SER A 10 -12.26 -2.01 -0.91
C SER A 10 -11.40 -3.25 -0.66
N ARG A 11 -10.60 -3.62 -1.66
CA ARG A 11 -9.67 -4.75 -1.54
C ARG A 11 -8.64 -4.59 -0.43
N ALA A 12 -8.21 -3.37 -0.19
CA ALA A 12 -7.28 -3.08 0.91
C ALA A 12 -8.00 -3.16 2.25
N GLY A 13 -9.28 -2.74 2.32
CA GLY A 13 -10.13 -2.90 3.50
C GLY A 13 -10.32 -4.38 3.87
N LEU A 14 -10.69 -5.21 2.89
CA LEU A 14 -10.80 -6.67 3.08
C LEU A 14 -9.46 -7.31 3.49
N SER A 15 -8.35 -6.84 2.93
CA SER A 15 -7.01 -7.30 3.37
C SER A 15 -6.73 -6.91 4.82
N ALA A 16 -7.13 -5.72 5.25
CA ALA A 16 -6.96 -5.26 6.62
C ALA A 16 -7.77 -6.13 7.60
N GLU A 17 -9.01 -6.47 7.26
CA GLU A 17 -9.85 -7.37 8.06
C GLU A 17 -9.19 -8.74 8.23
N LEU A 18 -8.74 -9.37 7.14
CA LEU A 18 -8.08 -10.67 7.18
C LEU A 18 -6.81 -10.65 8.04
N PHE A 19 -5.96 -9.64 7.90
CA PHE A 19 -4.77 -9.48 8.75
C PHE A 19 -5.12 -9.30 10.23
N PHE A 20 -6.20 -8.56 10.51
CA PHE A 20 -6.67 -8.34 11.86
C PHE A 20 -7.16 -9.63 12.50
N GLU A 21 -8.07 -10.36 11.83
CA GLU A 21 -8.62 -11.62 12.32
C GLU A 21 -7.53 -12.65 12.59
N GLU A 22 -6.56 -12.78 11.70
CA GLU A 22 -5.43 -13.68 11.90
C GLU A 22 -4.58 -13.26 13.09
N HIS A 23 -4.25 -11.96 13.21
CA HIS A 23 -3.44 -11.45 14.30
C HIS A 23 -4.10 -11.66 15.67
N VAL A 24 -5.37 -11.28 15.84
CA VAL A 24 -6.06 -11.43 17.13
C VAL A 24 -6.30 -12.89 17.47
N SER A 25 -6.57 -13.74 16.48
CA SER A 25 -6.69 -15.19 16.68
C SER A 25 -5.38 -15.84 17.12
N ALA A 26 -4.26 -15.41 16.57
CA ALA A 26 -2.95 -15.95 16.90
C ALA A 26 -2.39 -15.45 18.25
N THR A 27 -2.68 -14.19 18.60
CA THR A 27 -2.06 -13.53 19.78
C THR A 27 -3.00 -13.38 20.98
N GLY A 28 -4.31 -13.43 20.78
CA GLY A 28 -5.31 -13.07 21.78
C GLY A 28 -5.35 -11.56 22.10
N ALA A 29 -4.80 -10.73 21.23
CA ALA A 29 -4.80 -9.27 21.39
C ALA A 29 -6.22 -8.71 21.54
N GLN A 30 -6.40 -7.75 22.47
CA GLN A 30 -7.70 -7.15 22.78
C GLN A 30 -7.95 -5.88 21.94
N HIS A 31 -7.56 -5.92 20.67
CA HIS A 31 -7.84 -4.86 19.71
C HIS A 31 -9.28 -4.90 19.21
N GLN A 32 -9.77 -3.78 18.67
CA GLN A 32 -11.06 -3.71 17.99
C GLN A 32 -10.85 -3.13 16.60
N LEU A 33 -11.49 -3.68 15.59
CA LEU A 33 -11.47 -3.19 14.23
C LEU A 33 -12.87 -2.67 13.86
N PHE A 34 -12.92 -1.42 13.45
CA PHE A 34 -14.14 -0.75 13.00
C PHE A 34 -14.05 -0.54 11.49
N LEU A 35 -14.85 -1.29 10.77
CA LEU A 35 -14.99 -1.20 9.32
C LEU A 35 -16.04 -0.16 8.99
N SER A 36 -15.66 0.88 8.26
CA SER A 36 -16.53 2.00 7.91
C SER A 36 -16.70 2.10 6.40
N ASP A 37 -17.94 2.22 5.96
CA ASP A 37 -18.30 2.46 4.58
C ASP A 37 -19.50 3.39 4.48
N LEU A 38 -19.60 4.12 3.35
CA LEU A 38 -20.75 4.94 3.01
C LEU A 38 -21.93 4.12 2.46
N ASP A 39 -21.65 2.89 1.99
CA ASP A 39 -22.65 2.09 1.31
C ASP A 39 -23.47 1.29 2.33
N GLU A 40 -24.78 1.60 2.42
CA GLU A 40 -25.70 0.90 3.33
C GLU A 40 -25.82 -0.60 3.04
N ASP A 41 -25.48 -1.03 1.83
CA ASP A 41 -25.49 -2.45 1.44
C ASP A 41 -24.41 -3.27 2.18
N PHE A 42 -23.38 -2.62 2.71
CA PHE A 42 -22.35 -3.28 3.53
C PHE A 42 -22.83 -3.71 4.92
N GLN A 43 -23.94 -3.16 5.40
CA GLN A 43 -24.51 -3.49 6.72
C GLN A 43 -24.99 -4.95 6.83
N HIS A 44 -25.06 -5.67 5.72
CA HIS A 44 -25.49 -7.08 5.68
C HIS A 44 -24.36 -8.10 5.77
N ILE A 45 -23.11 -7.66 5.82
CA ILE A 45 -21.99 -8.59 6.06
C ILE A 45 -21.94 -8.87 7.56
N GLU A 46 -22.35 -10.06 7.95
CA GLU A 46 -22.18 -10.53 9.33
C GLU A 46 -20.70 -10.53 9.66
N SER A 47 -20.33 -9.78 10.71
CA SER A 47 -18.98 -9.81 11.25
C SER A 47 -18.60 -11.23 11.62
N ARG A 48 -17.49 -11.72 11.10
CA ARG A 48 -16.98 -13.07 11.35
C ARG A 48 -16.27 -13.20 12.68
N HIS A 49 -15.68 -12.11 13.16
CA HIS A 49 -14.92 -12.07 14.40
C HIS A 49 -15.56 -11.11 15.41
N PRO A 50 -15.69 -11.48 16.71
CA PRO A 50 -16.38 -10.65 17.72
C PRO A 50 -15.70 -9.29 17.98
N GLN A 51 -14.46 -9.09 17.55
CA GLN A 51 -13.72 -7.84 17.67
C GLN A 51 -13.76 -6.99 16.40
N VAL A 52 -14.53 -7.39 15.38
CA VAL A 52 -14.74 -6.64 14.13
C VAL A 52 -16.15 -6.06 14.14
N HIS A 53 -16.26 -4.76 13.94
CA HIS A 53 -17.51 -4.00 14.03
C HIS A 53 -17.76 -3.22 12.75
N LEU A 54 -18.98 -3.28 12.23
CA LEU A 54 -19.42 -2.45 11.12
C LEU A 54 -20.01 -1.16 11.68
N ILE A 55 -19.54 -0.02 11.19
CA ILE A 55 -20.00 1.30 11.64
C ILE A 55 -20.21 2.23 10.43
N HIS A 56 -21.02 3.24 10.62
CA HIS A 56 -21.17 4.32 9.64
C HIS A 56 -20.01 5.31 9.74
N ASP A 57 -19.60 5.93 8.63
CA ASP A 57 -18.51 6.92 8.57
C ASP A 57 -18.63 8.03 9.62
N SER A 58 -19.85 8.50 9.92
CA SER A 58 -20.07 9.52 10.96
C SER A 58 -19.64 9.06 12.36
N GLN A 59 -19.80 7.76 12.67
CA GLN A 59 -19.35 7.20 13.95
C GLN A 59 -17.82 7.08 13.95
N ALA A 60 -17.24 6.63 12.82
CA ALA A 60 -15.79 6.55 12.65
C ALA A 60 -15.12 7.93 12.87
N PHE A 61 -15.66 9.00 12.26
CA PHE A 61 -15.13 10.35 12.45
C PHE A 61 -15.24 10.83 13.89
N ASN A 62 -16.36 10.57 14.58
CA ASN A 62 -16.53 10.91 15.98
C ASN A 62 -15.48 10.22 16.87
N MET A 63 -15.22 8.93 16.64
CA MET A 63 -14.18 8.19 17.38
C MET A 63 -12.78 8.77 17.16
N LEU A 64 -12.45 9.19 15.93
CA LEU A 64 -11.19 9.82 15.60
C LEU A 64 -11.04 11.20 16.26
N GLU A 65 -12.09 12.03 16.25
CA GLU A 65 -12.11 13.35 16.93
C GLU A 65 -11.94 13.22 18.43
N ALA A 66 -12.56 12.21 19.02
CA ALA A 66 -12.44 11.92 20.46
C ALA A 66 -11.07 11.31 20.83
N GLY A 67 -10.23 10.92 19.86
CA GLY A 67 -8.97 10.22 20.10
C GLY A 67 -9.15 8.77 20.60
N GLU A 68 -10.34 8.21 20.38
CA GLU A 68 -10.69 6.85 20.81
C GLU A 68 -10.22 5.77 19.85
N ALA A 69 -9.88 6.16 18.62
CA ALA A 69 -9.42 5.26 17.58
C ALA A 69 -8.31 5.89 16.73
N VAL A 70 -7.63 5.04 15.96
CA VAL A 70 -6.62 5.42 14.96
C VAL A 70 -7.00 4.88 13.60
N ILE A 71 -6.53 5.54 12.52
CA ILE A 71 -6.79 5.07 11.15
C ILE A 71 -5.79 3.97 10.81
N PHE A 72 -6.30 2.78 10.47
CA PHE A 72 -5.45 1.77 9.83
C PHE A 72 -5.24 2.14 8.35
N PRO A 73 -4.01 2.03 7.83
CA PRO A 73 -3.68 2.51 6.49
C PRO A 73 -4.15 1.54 5.39
N ALA A 74 -5.43 1.55 5.07
CA ALA A 74 -6.04 0.78 4.00
C ALA A 74 -6.67 1.65 2.90
N ASP A 75 -6.98 2.91 3.20
CA ASP A 75 -7.61 3.86 2.28
C ASP A 75 -6.87 5.19 2.16
N GLU A 76 -7.03 5.87 1.03
CA GLU A 76 -6.48 7.18 0.75
C GLU A 76 -7.54 8.22 0.36
N LEU A 77 -8.62 7.82 -0.29
CA LEU A 77 -9.60 8.73 -0.89
C LEU A 77 -10.47 9.38 0.18
N THR A 78 -11.05 8.61 1.07
CA THR A 78 -11.88 9.13 2.17
C THR A 78 -11.06 10.05 3.09
N ARG A 79 -9.79 9.68 3.34
CA ARG A 79 -8.87 10.52 4.12
C ARG A 79 -8.58 11.87 3.46
N GLN A 80 -8.55 11.93 2.13
CA GLN A 80 -8.34 13.19 1.40
C GLN A 80 -9.57 14.10 1.43
N SER A 81 -10.76 13.52 1.42
CA SER A 81 -12.02 14.26 1.33
C SER A 81 -12.54 14.75 2.68
N ASN A 82 -12.08 14.18 3.80
CA ASN A 82 -12.56 14.53 5.13
C ASN A 82 -11.48 15.24 5.96
N PRO A 83 -11.74 16.45 6.51
CA PRO A 83 -10.75 17.20 7.29
C PRO A 83 -10.25 16.50 8.55
N VAL A 84 -11.14 15.77 9.25
CA VAL A 84 -10.76 15.00 10.46
C VAL A 84 -9.83 13.86 10.10
N ALA A 85 -10.20 13.05 9.11
CA ALA A 85 -9.38 11.96 8.64
C ALA A 85 -8.04 12.47 8.09
N THR A 86 -8.02 13.60 7.37
CA THR A 86 -6.80 14.23 6.88
C THR A 86 -5.89 14.67 8.02
N LYS A 87 -6.44 15.30 9.07
CA LYS A 87 -5.67 15.72 10.24
C LYS A 87 -5.04 14.52 10.94
N VAL A 88 -5.84 13.53 11.31
CA VAL A 88 -5.34 12.32 12.00
C VAL A 88 -4.32 11.58 11.13
N ALA A 89 -4.59 11.42 9.84
CA ALA A 89 -3.65 10.78 8.92
C ALA A 89 -2.33 11.56 8.78
N SER A 90 -2.35 12.90 8.84
CA SER A 90 -1.14 13.72 8.78
C SER A 90 -0.28 13.56 10.05
N GLU A 91 -0.92 13.45 11.20
CA GLU A 91 -0.24 13.21 12.49
C GLU A 91 0.40 11.80 12.57
N GLN A 92 -0.15 10.85 11.79
CA GLN A 92 0.31 9.45 11.72
C GLN A 92 1.28 9.18 10.57
N SER A 93 1.65 10.16 9.76
CA SER A 93 2.27 9.96 8.45
C SER A 93 3.70 10.49 8.34
N PHE A 94 4.38 10.08 7.26
CA PHE A 94 5.68 10.59 6.86
C PHE A 94 5.68 12.11 6.65
N SER A 95 6.20 12.87 7.58
CA SER A 95 6.29 14.34 7.47
C SER A 95 7.10 14.79 6.25
N ARG A 96 8.15 14.04 5.90
CA ARG A 96 9.08 14.40 4.82
C ARG A 96 8.51 14.16 3.42
N ILE A 97 7.72 13.11 3.21
CA ILE A 97 7.16 12.75 1.90
C ILE A 97 5.80 13.43 1.67
N MET A 98 5.06 13.70 2.73
CA MET A 98 3.70 14.25 2.67
C MET A 98 3.53 15.48 1.79
N PRO A 99 4.42 16.47 1.79
CA PRO A 99 4.24 17.66 0.95
C PRO A 99 4.17 17.35 -0.56
N PHE A 100 4.75 16.22 -0.98
CA PHE A 100 4.87 15.84 -2.39
C PHE A 100 3.96 14.68 -2.77
N TYR A 101 3.37 14.00 -1.78
CA TYR A 101 2.69 12.73 -1.93
C TYR A 101 1.56 12.75 -2.97
N TYR A 102 0.77 13.81 -3.01
CA TYR A 102 -0.37 13.93 -3.92
C TYR A 102 -0.01 14.47 -5.30
N ASN A 103 1.22 14.83 -5.55
CA ASN A 103 1.69 15.37 -6.82
C ASN A 103 2.82 14.51 -7.38
N LYS A 104 2.51 13.71 -8.40
CA LYS A 104 3.46 12.74 -8.99
C LYS A 104 4.74 13.41 -9.52
N LYS A 105 4.62 14.61 -10.09
CA LYS A 105 5.77 15.36 -10.57
C LYS A 105 6.66 15.80 -9.42
N GLN A 106 6.09 16.44 -8.42
CA GLN A 106 6.82 16.89 -7.24
C GLN A 106 7.43 15.71 -6.47
N MET A 107 6.70 14.57 -6.40
CA MET A 107 7.24 13.36 -5.79
C MET A 107 8.47 12.84 -6.56
N ASN A 108 8.42 12.78 -7.89
CA ASN A 108 9.56 12.33 -8.69
C ASN A 108 10.75 13.31 -8.56
N GLU A 109 10.50 14.61 -8.60
CA GLU A 109 11.53 15.65 -8.40
C GLU A 109 12.17 15.56 -7.01
N PHE A 110 11.39 15.22 -5.99
CA PHE A 110 11.90 15.00 -4.63
C PHE A 110 12.71 13.70 -4.52
N LEU A 111 12.24 12.60 -5.12
CA LEU A 111 12.87 11.29 -5.02
C LEU A 111 14.16 11.16 -5.85
N ALA A 112 14.19 11.75 -7.04
CA ALA A 112 15.30 11.59 -7.99
C ALA A 112 16.69 11.88 -7.40
N PRO A 113 16.94 12.99 -6.69
CA PRO A 113 18.25 13.25 -6.09
C PRO A 113 18.58 12.30 -4.92
N LEU A 114 17.56 11.82 -4.19
CA LEU A 114 17.76 10.92 -3.03
C LEU A 114 18.12 9.51 -3.46
N THR A 115 17.68 9.09 -4.64
CA THR A 115 17.86 7.73 -5.17
C THR A 115 19.03 7.63 -6.18
N THR A 116 19.87 8.67 -6.25
CA THR A 116 21.08 8.64 -7.07
C THR A 116 21.99 7.51 -6.61
N GLY A 117 22.23 6.54 -7.50
CA GLY A 117 23.03 5.35 -7.20
C GLY A 117 22.23 4.12 -6.73
N CYS A 118 20.93 4.27 -6.42
CA CYS A 118 20.06 3.11 -6.16
C CYS A 118 19.78 2.31 -7.44
N SER A 119 19.53 1.02 -7.27
CA SER A 119 19.16 0.12 -8.37
C SER A 119 17.76 0.43 -8.94
N ILE A 120 16.88 1.06 -8.15
CA ILE A 120 15.57 1.55 -8.58
C ILE A 120 15.71 3.01 -9.02
N ARG A 121 15.41 3.28 -10.27
CA ARG A 121 15.44 4.63 -10.85
C ARG A 121 14.08 5.32 -10.76
N VAL A 122 14.09 6.61 -10.54
CA VAL A 122 12.91 7.46 -10.69
C VAL A 122 12.84 7.92 -12.15
N PRO A 123 11.67 7.75 -12.84
CA PRO A 123 11.54 8.17 -14.23
C PRO A 123 11.77 9.67 -14.41
N GLU A 124 12.46 10.05 -15.48
CA GLU A 124 12.65 11.45 -15.83
C GLU A 124 11.34 12.14 -16.17
N THR A 125 11.21 13.41 -15.79
CA THR A 125 9.96 14.17 -15.88
C THR A 125 9.93 15.22 -16.97
N PHE A 126 10.89 15.29 -17.89
CA PHE A 126 11.00 16.41 -18.85
C PHE A 126 11.35 16.08 -20.30
N SER A 127 11.46 14.83 -20.71
CA SER A 127 11.78 14.50 -22.11
C SER A 127 10.53 14.42 -22.98
N PHE A 128 10.48 15.20 -24.06
CA PHE A 128 9.38 15.16 -25.05
C PHE A 128 9.46 14.00 -26.05
N SER A 129 10.55 13.26 -26.10
CA SER A 129 10.68 12.05 -26.89
C SER A 129 10.50 10.83 -25.99
N ASN A 130 9.52 9.97 -26.23
CA ASN A 130 9.20 8.79 -25.41
C ASN A 130 8.60 9.11 -24.03
N VAL A 131 7.53 9.89 -23.97
CA VAL A 131 6.89 10.30 -22.72
C VAL A 131 5.50 9.70 -22.57
N CYS A 132 5.13 9.44 -21.31
CA CYS A 132 3.77 9.10 -20.90
C CYS A 132 3.17 10.28 -20.15
N ILE A 133 1.95 10.68 -20.48
CA ILE A 133 1.23 11.74 -19.79
C ILE A 133 0.32 11.07 -18.76
N LYS A 134 0.54 11.38 -17.49
CA LYS A 134 -0.30 10.93 -16.37
C LYS A 134 -0.91 12.14 -15.68
N PRO A 135 -2.12 12.02 -15.08
CA PRO A 135 -2.66 13.06 -14.21
C PRO A 135 -1.68 13.41 -13.09
N ASN A 136 -1.57 14.69 -12.76
CA ASN A 136 -0.70 15.18 -11.68
C ASN A 136 -1.29 14.87 -10.29
N SER A 137 -2.61 14.72 -10.23
CA SER A 137 -3.34 14.26 -9.05
C SER A 137 -3.46 12.73 -9.05
N MET A 138 -3.61 12.14 -7.86
CA MET A 138 -3.87 10.71 -7.73
C MET A 138 -5.16 10.35 -8.47
N SER A 139 -5.06 9.39 -9.37
CA SER A 139 -6.22 8.77 -10.02
C SER A 139 -6.22 7.28 -9.72
N ALA A 140 -7.34 6.76 -9.25
CA ALA A 140 -7.53 5.34 -9.03
C ALA A 140 -7.43 4.59 -10.37
N GLY A 141 -6.34 3.87 -10.56
CA GLY A 141 -6.09 3.00 -11.70
C GLY A 141 -5.63 3.73 -12.98
N SER A 142 -5.16 2.95 -13.95
CA SER A 142 -4.69 3.39 -15.26
C SER A 142 -5.80 3.87 -16.22
N ARG A 143 -7.00 4.09 -15.71
CA ARG A 143 -8.13 4.60 -16.47
C ARG A 143 -7.95 6.09 -16.70
N ASN A 144 -7.82 6.48 -17.94
CA ASN A 144 -7.79 7.86 -18.45
C ASN A 144 -6.39 8.48 -18.51
N ILE A 145 -5.63 8.05 -19.51
CA ILE A 145 -4.67 8.96 -20.12
C ILE A 145 -5.52 10.00 -20.89
N GLN A 146 -5.91 11.06 -20.22
CA GLN A 146 -6.54 12.22 -20.84
C GLN A 146 -5.54 13.37 -20.80
N PHE A 147 -5.60 14.24 -21.81
CA PHE A 147 -4.89 15.52 -21.80
C PHE A 147 -5.59 16.43 -20.78
N LEU A 148 -5.21 16.32 -19.50
CA LEU A 148 -5.72 17.19 -18.45
C LEU A 148 -4.74 18.34 -18.23
N ALA A 149 -5.25 19.48 -17.79
CA ALA A 149 -4.43 20.66 -17.44
C ALA A 149 -3.39 20.34 -16.35
N ASP A 150 -3.63 19.30 -15.52
CA ASP A 150 -2.78 18.83 -14.42
C ASP A 150 -1.96 17.58 -14.77
N ALA A 151 -1.66 17.34 -16.03
CA ALA A 151 -0.84 16.19 -16.45
C ALA A 151 0.65 16.47 -16.23
N CYS A 152 1.37 15.50 -15.70
CA CYS A 152 2.83 15.50 -15.73
C CYS A 152 3.34 14.67 -16.91
N VAL A 153 4.44 15.12 -17.52
CA VAL A 153 5.14 14.42 -18.59
C VAL A 153 6.26 13.59 -17.96
N MET A 154 6.23 12.30 -18.17
CA MET A 154 7.20 11.34 -17.60
C MET A 154 7.83 10.53 -18.72
N GLN A 155 9.06 10.08 -18.48
CA GLN A 155 9.72 9.11 -19.33
C GLN A 155 8.82 7.89 -19.55
N LYS A 156 8.64 7.49 -20.81
CA LYS A 156 7.97 6.23 -21.15
C LYS A 156 8.92 5.07 -20.89
N ILE A 157 8.49 4.13 -20.05
CA ILE A 157 9.20 2.89 -19.81
C ILE A 157 8.58 1.79 -20.69
N ASP A 158 9.41 1.03 -21.39
CA ASP A 158 8.97 -0.17 -22.12
C ASP A 158 8.92 -1.35 -21.12
N ILE A 159 7.82 -1.45 -20.41
CA ILE A 159 7.62 -2.33 -19.27
C ILE A 159 7.59 -3.78 -19.74
N ASP A 160 8.41 -4.62 -19.10
CA ASP A 160 8.42 -6.08 -19.23
C ASP A 160 7.70 -6.74 -18.05
N HIS A 161 8.03 -6.30 -16.82
CA HIS A 161 7.42 -6.80 -15.59
C HIS A 161 6.92 -5.65 -14.71
N GLU A 162 5.82 -5.88 -14.01
CA GLU A 162 5.30 -4.98 -12.98
C GLU A 162 5.28 -5.65 -11.62
N TYR A 163 5.55 -4.85 -10.59
CA TYR A 163 5.67 -5.33 -9.21
C TYR A 163 4.86 -4.45 -8.26
N VAL A 164 4.26 -5.09 -7.27
CA VAL A 164 3.73 -4.44 -6.07
C VAL A 164 4.48 -4.98 -4.88
N VAL A 165 4.99 -4.10 -4.04
CA VAL A 165 5.83 -4.47 -2.91
C VAL A 165 5.28 -3.83 -1.65
N ASP A 166 4.73 -4.63 -0.73
CA ASP A 166 4.38 -4.14 0.60
C ASP A 166 5.63 -4.07 1.47
N VAL A 167 5.72 -3.03 2.27
CA VAL A 167 6.83 -2.80 3.19
C VAL A 167 6.28 -2.60 4.60
N LEU A 168 6.79 -3.37 5.54
CA LEU A 168 6.59 -3.20 6.96
C LEU A 168 7.94 -2.89 7.61
N ARG A 169 8.10 -1.65 8.08
CA ARG A 169 9.37 -1.14 8.59
C ARG A 169 9.30 -0.97 10.11
N TYR A 170 10.15 -1.66 10.83
CA TYR A 170 10.28 -1.53 12.28
C TYR A 170 11.24 -0.39 12.68
N ASP A 171 12.36 -0.31 11.98
CA ASP A 171 13.38 0.73 12.14
C ASP A 171 14.26 0.83 10.88
N ASP A 172 15.39 1.54 10.96
CA ASP A 172 16.29 1.72 9.82
C ASP A 172 17.03 0.44 9.43
N GLU A 173 17.21 -0.50 10.35
CA GLU A 173 17.90 -1.77 10.12
C GLU A 173 16.92 -2.90 9.79
N LYS A 174 15.73 -2.85 10.37
CA LYS A 174 14.76 -3.92 10.34
C LYS A 174 13.53 -3.53 9.54
N MET A 175 13.41 -4.08 8.35
CA MET A 175 12.21 -3.99 7.52
C MET A 175 11.90 -5.33 6.86
N TYR A 176 10.62 -5.61 6.72
CA TYR A 176 10.11 -6.75 5.98
C TYR A 176 9.53 -6.28 4.67
N ILE A 177 9.97 -6.89 3.60
CA ILE A 177 9.63 -6.53 2.22
C ILE A 177 8.95 -7.72 1.58
N PHE A 178 7.74 -7.51 1.07
CA PHE A 178 6.88 -8.54 0.49
C PHE A 178 6.66 -8.26 -1.00
N PRO A 179 7.63 -8.62 -1.86
CA PRO A 179 7.54 -8.36 -3.28
C PRO A 179 6.65 -9.39 -3.97
N ARG A 180 5.88 -8.92 -4.94
CA ARG A 180 5.12 -9.77 -5.84
C ARG A 180 5.10 -9.20 -7.24
N GLU A 181 5.22 -10.08 -8.22
CA GLU A 181 5.01 -9.77 -9.62
C GLU A 181 3.51 -9.77 -9.90
N VAL A 182 3.04 -8.77 -10.61
CA VAL A 182 1.63 -8.64 -10.99
C VAL A 182 1.50 -8.61 -12.51
N THR A 183 0.52 -9.35 -13.03
CA THR A 183 0.15 -9.25 -14.44
C THR A 183 -1.13 -8.44 -14.53
N LEU A 184 -1.02 -7.24 -15.09
CA LEU A 184 -2.18 -6.38 -15.30
C LEU A 184 -2.94 -6.79 -16.57
N LYS A 185 -4.26 -6.73 -16.50
CA LYS A 185 -5.14 -6.77 -17.67
C LYS A 185 -6.25 -5.76 -17.50
N ASN A 186 -6.34 -4.81 -18.43
CA ASN A 186 -7.28 -3.70 -18.38
C ASN A 186 -7.15 -2.86 -17.10
N GLY A 187 -5.92 -2.68 -16.60
CA GLY A 187 -5.64 -1.90 -15.40
C GLY A 187 -5.94 -2.59 -14.06
N TYR A 188 -6.21 -3.89 -14.08
CA TYR A 188 -6.42 -4.68 -12.86
C TYR A 188 -5.40 -5.80 -12.75
N ASP A 189 -4.95 -6.07 -11.52
CA ASP A 189 -4.13 -7.22 -11.20
C ASP A 189 -4.92 -8.49 -11.52
N ARG A 190 -4.45 -9.29 -12.48
CA ARG A 190 -5.10 -10.56 -12.84
C ARG A 190 -4.42 -11.76 -12.24
N PHE A 191 -3.10 -11.75 -12.28
CA PHE A 191 -2.30 -12.81 -11.70
C PHE A 191 -1.24 -12.19 -10.82
N ILE A 192 -1.00 -12.83 -9.70
CA ILE A 192 -0.02 -12.44 -8.71
C ILE A 192 0.88 -13.62 -8.46
N LYS A 193 2.18 -13.39 -8.52
CA LYS A 193 3.22 -14.34 -8.16
C LYS A 193 4.02 -13.77 -7.00
N LEU A 194 4.05 -14.48 -5.88
CA LEU A 194 4.91 -14.11 -4.75
C LEU A 194 6.37 -14.31 -5.15
N LEU A 195 7.21 -13.39 -4.73
CA LEU A 195 8.66 -13.44 -4.98
C LEU A 195 9.41 -13.68 -3.67
N PRO A 196 10.65 -14.19 -3.73
CA PRO A 196 11.47 -14.42 -2.54
C PRO A 196 11.64 -13.14 -1.70
N LEU A 197 11.46 -13.27 -0.39
CA LEU A 197 11.56 -12.14 0.56
C LEU A 197 13.01 -11.65 0.73
N ASP A 198 13.99 -12.49 0.38
CA ASP A 198 15.43 -12.23 0.39
C ASP A 198 16.03 -12.13 -1.02
N GLY A 199 15.16 -11.98 -2.04
CA GLY A 199 15.58 -11.87 -3.44
C GLY A 199 16.14 -10.49 -3.80
N GLU A 200 16.67 -10.38 -5.02
CA GLU A 200 17.25 -9.15 -5.57
C GLU A 200 16.29 -7.95 -5.45
N LEU A 201 15.03 -8.12 -5.83
CA LEU A 201 14.04 -7.04 -5.76
C LEU A 201 13.83 -6.55 -4.33
N ALA A 202 13.78 -7.44 -3.35
CA ALA A 202 13.65 -7.06 -1.94
C ALA A 202 14.87 -6.26 -1.46
N GLY A 203 16.07 -6.65 -1.87
CA GLY A 203 17.31 -5.92 -1.61
C GLY A 203 17.29 -4.50 -2.20
N ASN A 204 16.93 -4.40 -3.48
CA ASN A 204 16.81 -3.11 -4.18
C ASN A 204 15.77 -2.18 -3.55
N VAL A 205 14.62 -2.73 -3.10
CA VAL A 205 13.58 -1.97 -2.39
C VAL A 205 14.08 -1.52 -1.03
N SER A 206 14.82 -2.35 -0.29
CA SER A 206 15.43 -1.97 0.99
C SER A 206 16.36 -0.76 0.83
N GLU A 207 17.23 -0.80 -0.17
CA GLU A 207 18.13 0.31 -0.50
C GLU A 207 17.35 1.59 -0.82
N PHE A 208 16.36 1.48 -1.70
CA PHE A 208 15.51 2.61 -2.10
C PHE A 208 14.77 3.23 -0.90
N VAL A 209 14.14 2.40 -0.06
CA VAL A 209 13.40 2.87 1.12
C VAL A 209 14.33 3.57 2.12
N LYS A 210 15.53 3.04 2.36
CA LYS A 210 16.54 3.69 3.22
C LYS A 210 16.94 5.07 2.69
N ALA A 211 17.06 5.22 1.38
CA ALA A 211 17.41 6.50 0.76
C ALA A 211 16.30 7.55 0.89
N VAL A 212 15.02 7.15 0.70
CA VAL A 212 13.90 8.10 0.66
C VAL A 212 13.21 8.33 2.00
N CYS A 213 13.27 7.35 2.90
CA CYS A 213 12.61 7.37 4.21
C CYS A 213 13.61 7.14 5.34
N PRO A 214 14.56 8.06 5.59
CA PRO A 214 15.70 7.80 6.48
C PRO A 214 15.35 7.69 7.96
N LYS A 215 14.19 8.09 8.40
CA LYS A 215 13.75 7.99 9.80
C LYS A 215 12.26 7.82 9.96
N ASN A 216 11.93 7.26 11.08
CA ASN A 216 10.66 6.80 11.55
C ASN A 216 9.84 7.91 12.19
N ASP A 217 8.74 8.31 11.59
CA ASP A 217 7.85 9.37 12.09
C ASP A 217 6.59 8.82 12.80
N GLY A 218 6.56 7.51 13.12
CA GLY A 218 5.44 6.85 13.80
C GLY A 218 5.09 5.48 13.20
N VAL A 219 4.35 4.67 13.94
CA VAL A 219 4.07 3.27 13.57
C VAL A 219 3.36 3.14 12.23
N PHE A 220 2.36 3.97 11.97
CA PHE A 220 1.58 3.90 10.73
C PHE A 220 2.32 4.42 9.49
N SER A 221 3.35 5.23 9.67
CA SER A 221 4.23 5.65 8.59
C SER A 221 5.11 4.50 8.08
N ASN A 222 5.14 3.40 8.78
CA ASN A 222 5.93 2.23 8.49
C ASN A 222 5.19 1.15 7.70
N ILE A 223 3.92 1.39 7.37
CA ILE A 223 3.08 0.50 6.58
C ILE A 223 2.78 1.19 5.26
N PHE A 224 3.37 0.72 4.18
CA PHE A 224 3.18 1.29 2.85
C PHE A 224 3.44 0.27 1.75
N HIS A 225 3.10 0.61 0.53
CA HIS A 225 3.53 -0.18 -0.62
C HIS A 225 4.14 0.69 -1.72
N LEU A 226 4.96 0.05 -2.52
CA LEU A 226 5.54 0.60 -3.75
C LEU A 226 4.98 -0.12 -4.96
N GLN A 227 4.76 0.62 -6.02
CA GLN A 227 4.59 0.05 -7.36
C GLN A 227 5.86 0.33 -8.15
N LEU A 228 6.39 -0.73 -8.76
CA LEU A 228 7.62 -0.71 -9.53
C LEU A 228 7.38 -1.37 -10.87
N CYS A 229 8.21 -1.07 -11.85
CA CYS A 229 8.30 -1.87 -13.06
C CYS A 229 9.75 -2.17 -13.40
N GLN A 230 9.95 -3.17 -14.25
CA GLN A 230 11.23 -3.51 -14.85
C GLN A 230 11.09 -3.41 -16.37
N ASP A 231 12.07 -2.80 -17.00
CA ASP A 231 12.12 -2.78 -18.47
C ASP A 231 12.82 -4.02 -19.03
N LYS A 232 12.82 -4.16 -20.35
CA LYS A 232 13.45 -5.28 -21.06
C LYS A 232 14.96 -5.40 -20.88
N SER A 233 15.60 -4.35 -20.37
CA SER A 233 17.03 -4.38 -20.02
C SER A 233 17.30 -4.89 -18.60
N GLY A 234 16.24 -5.13 -17.82
CA GLY A 234 16.34 -5.53 -16.42
C GLY A 234 16.41 -4.35 -15.45
N GLN A 235 16.30 -3.10 -15.92
CA GLN A 235 16.35 -1.92 -15.06
C GLN A 235 15.02 -1.72 -14.34
N TYR A 236 15.07 -1.55 -13.01
CA TYR A 236 13.90 -1.24 -12.19
C TYR A 236 13.60 0.25 -12.17
N TYR A 237 12.30 0.56 -12.22
CA TYR A 237 11.79 1.94 -12.14
C TYR A 237 10.69 2.07 -11.10
N TYR A 238 10.72 3.18 -10.39
CA TYR A 238 9.66 3.61 -9.50
C TYR A 238 8.43 4.08 -10.29
N ILE A 239 7.24 3.63 -9.88
CA ILE A 239 5.96 4.07 -10.45
C ILE A 239 5.18 4.90 -9.46
N GLU A 240 4.97 4.35 -8.24
CA GLU A 240 4.13 4.96 -7.23
C GLU A 240 4.53 4.50 -5.82
N PHE A 241 4.39 5.42 -4.87
CA PHE A 241 4.45 5.17 -3.44
C PHE A 241 3.05 5.36 -2.86
N SER A 242 2.59 4.45 -2.02
CA SER A 242 1.28 4.53 -1.40
C SER A 242 1.37 4.20 0.09
N LYS A 243 0.88 5.13 0.93
CA LYS A 243 0.92 5.03 2.40
C LYS A 243 -0.17 4.13 2.98
N ARG A 244 -0.38 3.00 2.37
CA ARG A 244 -1.34 1.99 2.79
C ARG A 244 -0.87 0.61 2.36
N ILE A 245 -1.52 -0.42 2.87
CA ILE A 245 -1.41 -1.75 2.28
C ILE A 245 -2.01 -1.73 0.87
N SER A 246 -1.51 -2.59 0.00
CA SER A 246 -2.06 -2.67 -1.36
C SER A 246 -3.36 -3.49 -1.38
N GLY A 247 -4.16 -3.31 -2.44
CA GLY A 247 -5.38 -4.10 -2.64
C GLY A 247 -5.15 -5.60 -2.83
N THR A 248 -3.91 -6.04 -2.94
CA THR A 248 -3.53 -7.45 -3.09
C THR A 248 -2.65 -7.95 -1.94
N SER A 249 -2.54 -7.18 -0.85
CA SER A 249 -1.69 -7.52 0.29
C SER A 249 -2.10 -8.82 0.99
N CYS A 250 -3.40 -9.19 0.95
CA CYS A 250 -3.89 -10.41 1.58
C CYS A 250 -3.14 -11.68 1.13
N VAL A 251 -2.60 -11.73 -0.09
CA VAL A 251 -1.82 -12.89 -0.53
C VAL A 251 -0.50 -13.05 0.26
N ASN A 252 0.01 -11.98 0.88
CA ASN A 252 1.23 -12.02 1.68
C ASN A 252 1.03 -12.61 3.08
N ILE A 253 -0.21 -12.89 3.49
CA ILE A 253 -0.49 -13.61 4.75
C ILE A 253 0.27 -14.94 4.77
N VAL A 254 0.31 -15.65 3.65
CA VAL A 254 1.03 -16.93 3.55
C VAL A 254 2.55 -16.79 3.75
N SER A 255 3.09 -15.59 3.55
CA SER A 255 4.49 -15.26 3.81
C SER A 255 4.74 -14.75 5.24
N GLY A 256 3.70 -14.69 6.07
CA GLY A 256 3.77 -14.20 7.45
C GLY A 256 3.68 -12.69 7.58
N MET A 257 3.19 -11.98 6.56
CA MET A 257 2.94 -10.54 6.67
C MET A 257 1.86 -10.27 7.73
N SER A 258 2.18 -9.44 8.70
CA SER A 258 1.22 -8.97 9.71
C SER A 258 1.47 -7.50 10.06
N PRO A 259 0.70 -6.57 9.47
CA PRO A 259 0.78 -5.15 9.82
C PRO A 259 0.46 -4.89 11.30
N PHE A 260 -0.41 -5.67 11.91
CA PHE A 260 -0.77 -5.55 13.33
C PHE A 260 0.35 -6.01 14.26
N ALA A 261 1.15 -7.01 13.87
CA ALA A 261 2.35 -7.38 14.62
C ALA A 261 3.37 -6.23 14.65
N LEU A 262 3.51 -5.49 13.54
CA LEU A 262 4.33 -4.28 13.53
C LEU A 262 3.80 -3.22 14.52
N ILE A 263 2.49 -2.99 14.53
CA ILE A 263 1.85 -2.02 15.43
C ILE A 263 2.08 -2.38 16.89
N ASP A 264 2.02 -3.66 17.22
CA ASP A 264 2.26 -4.18 18.58
C ASP A 264 3.76 -4.28 18.94
N GLY A 265 4.65 -3.95 18.02
CA GLY A 265 6.10 -4.08 18.22
C GLY A 265 6.57 -5.53 18.32
N VAL A 266 5.78 -6.47 17.80
CA VAL A 266 6.09 -7.91 17.82
C VAL A 266 6.78 -8.32 16.53
N ASP A 267 7.79 -9.15 16.66
CA ASP A 267 8.50 -9.71 15.49
C ASP A 267 7.59 -10.65 14.69
N GLN A 268 7.65 -10.49 13.36
CA GLN A 268 6.91 -11.36 12.46
C GLN A 268 7.66 -12.69 12.27
N GLN A 269 6.88 -13.75 12.27
CA GLN A 269 7.37 -15.07 11.88
C GLN A 269 7.22 -15.23 10.36
N LEU A 270 8.27 -14.91 9.63
CA LEU A 270 8.25 -15.02 8.18
C LEU A 270 8.26 -16.48 7.73
N ASN A 271 7.34 -16.81 6.85
CA ASN A 271 7.37 -18.06 6.12
C ASN A 271 8.12 -17.87 4.80
N THR A 272 9.37 -18.29 4.77
CA THR A 272 10.21 -18.21 3.55
C THR A 272 9.87 -19.30 2.53
N ARG A 273 9.07 -20.30 2.91
CA ARG A 273 8.54 -21.28 1.97
C ARG A 273 7.35 -20.66 1.23
N LEU A 274 7.67 -19.95 0.16
CA LEU A 274 6.64 -19.45 -0.74
C LEU A 274 5.79 -20.62 -1.24
N ILE A 275 4.48 -20.45 -1.21
CA ILE A 275 3.60 -21.36 -1.93
C ILE A 275 3.87 -21.12 -3.41
N ASP A 276 4.53 -22.05 -4.05
CA ASP A 276 4.79 -22.01 -5.49
C ASP A 276 3.43 -22.12 -6.21
N GLY A 277 2.94 -20.98 -6.66
CA GLY A 277 1.65 -20.88 -7.30
C GLY A 277 1.34 -19.46 -7.74
N ARG A 278 0.43 -19.36 -8.70
CA ARG A 278 -0.11 -18.08 -9.15
C ARG A 278 -1.47 -17.83 -8.50
N TRP A 279 -1.65 -16.65 -7.95
CA TRP A 279 -2.95 -16.21 -7.46
C TRP A 279 -3.70 -15.55 -8.60
N ARG A 280 -4.96 -15.95 -8.79
CA ARG A 280 -5.87 -15.33 -9.75
C ARG A 280 -6.93 -14.55 -9.00
N ARG A 281 -7.12 -13.31 -9.46
CA ARG A 281 -8.20 -12.48 -8.97
C ARG A 281 -9.51 -12.79 -9.68
N PHE A 282 -10.57 -13.01 -8.89
CA PHE A 282 -11.96 -13.01 -9.32
C PHE A 282 -12.68 -11.91 -8.56
N GLU A 283 -12.98 -10.80 -9.24
CA GLU A 283 -13.62 -9.63 -8.62
C GLU A 283 -13.03 -9.30 -7.25
N ASP A 284 -13.65 -9.77 -6.18
CA ASP A 284 -13.25 -9.50 -4.79
C ASP A 284 -12.49 -10.67 -4.13
N PHE A 285 -12.22 -11.74 -4.86
CA PHE A 285 -11.53 -12.92 -4.34
C PHE A 285 -10.15 -13.12 -4.96
N MET A 286 -9.23 -13.65 -4.15
CA MET A 286 -7.96 -14.18 -4.62
C MET A 286 -7.98 -15.70 -4.51
N LEU A 287 -7.72 -16.39 -5.62
CA LEU A 287 -7.66 -17.84 -5.67
C LEU A 287 -6.25 -18.30 -6.03
N LEU A 288 -5.68 -19.17 -5.20
CA LEU A 288 -4.42 -19.85 -5.53
C LEU A 288 -4.64 -20.81 -6.69
N MET A 289 -3.94 -20.61 -7.77
CA MET A 289 -3.91 -21.50 -8.93
C MET A 289 -2.80 -22.53 -8.72
N LYS A 290 -3.17 -23.80 -8.68
CA LYS A 290 -2.19 -24.92 -8.63
C LYS A 290 -1.63 -25.20 -10.00
#